data_4fdf3b3ca62601ada123463729b3baf4
#
_entry.id   4fdf3b3ca62601ada123463729b3baf4
#
_cell.length_a   1.000
_cell.length_b   1.000
_cell.length_c   1.000
_cell.angle_alpha   90.00
_cell.angle_beta   90.00
_cell.angle_gamma   90.00
#
_symmetry.space_group_name_H-M   'P 1'
#
loop_
_entity.id
_entity.type
_entity.pdbx_description
1 polymer ?
#
loop_
_entity_poly.entity_id
_entity_poly.type
_entity_poly.pdbx_seq_one_letter_code
_entity_poly.pdbx_strand_id
1 'polypeptide(L)'
;MFIVCAAILRSTHIIPVGKQPDTRLLRLAASFLVHSFSQPSLFSVVRALVDLFRYDSDESGDLQLGLFGAFGYDLTFQFEPIKLAQERDPHQRDMLLYLADELVVVDQSRESAWTVSLDFSYGSKSTKGIPHDGSSSPFLPFDENPRNVGGELSPRDTPRGDFTKSVDSAKREFKVGNLFEVVLSQTFRRPLDVNPSRLFRRLRSNNPSPYGFFFNLGEDEYLVGASPEMFVRCEKVDNNEYRTGSAIRVETCPISGTVARGMDALEDAARVKSLIMNLKEESELTMCTDVDRNDKSRICEPGSVKVIGRRQIEMYSRLIHTVDHVEGYLRPEFDALDAFLCHTWAVTVTGAPKTWAIQFVEDNERSPRCWYGGAVGLVGFDGSMNTGLTLRTVRVKNGVAEVRAGATLLYDSDPEAEELETELKASAMLDAIDAAIENDEEVGDDVKPAAAVVGPGEGKSIILVDHEDSFVHTLGNYLRQTGAEVMTLRSGPSALRTIQQLVDDGKTPDMVVLSPGPGSPTDFELSKTLSLLEENRIPGFGVCLGLQGMVEHFGGELGVLGYPMHGKPSPITLTESGQHSGR
;
A
#
# COMPACT_ATOMS: atom_id res chain seq x y z
N MET A 1 -2.71 9.31 -3.43
CA MET A 1 -3.16 7.98 -2.96
C MET A 1 -4.60 7.84 -3.39
N PHE A 2 -4.84 7.06 -4.44
CA PHE A 2 -6.19 6.87 -4.96
C PHE A 2 -6.85 5.74 -4.17
N ILE A 3 -7.96 6.01 -3.51
CA ILE A 3 -8.81 4.98 -2.93
C ILE A 3 -9.92 4.73 -3.92
N VAL A 4 -9.90 3.59 -4.59
CA VAL A 4 -11.04 3.09 -5.34
C VAL A 4 -11.97 2.42 -4.33
N CYS A 5 -12.99 3.14 -3.89
CA CYS A 5 -14.03 2.59 -3.02
C CYS A 5 -15.19 2.10 -3.87
N ALA A 6 -15.54 0.84 -3.65
CA ALA A 6 -16.73 0.17 -4.13
C ALA A 6 -16.95 0.21 -5.66
N ALA A 7 -16.34 -0.72 -6.37
CA ALA A 7 -16.89 -1.13 -7.65
C ALA A 7 -18.25 -1.80 -7.39
N ILE A 8 -19.35 -1.22 -7.83
CA ILE A 8 -20.63 -1.93 -7.93
C ILE A 8 -20.49 -2.81 -9.16
N LEU A 9 -20.16 -4.07 -8.90
CA LEU A 9 -19.81 -5.01 -9.94
C LEU A 9 -21.06 -5.54 -10.63
N ARG A 10 -21.15 -5.30 -11.92
CA ARG A 10 -21.99 -6.08 -12.81
C ARG A 10 -21.12 -7.15 -13.46
N SER A 11 -21.21 -8.38 -13.01
CA SER A 11 -20.66 -9.47 -13.79
C SER A 11 -21.60 -9.78 -14.94
N THR A 12 -21.18 -9.51 -16.14
CA THR A 12 -21.71 -10.24 -17.30
C THR A 12 -21.08 -11.63 -17.30
N HIS A 13 -21.76 -12.59 -16.69
CA HIS A 13 -21.49 -14.01 -16.76
C HIS A 13 -20.18 -14.52 -16.14
N ILE A 14 -20.24 -14.83 -14.84
CA ILE A 14 -19.51 -15.99 -14.33
C ILE A 14 -20.05 -17.19 -15.07
N ILE A 15 -19.23 -17.86 -15.87
CA ILE A 15 -19.59 -19.10 -16.52
C ILE A 15 -19.60 -20.17 -15.43
N PRO A 16 -20.76 -20.71 -14.99
CA PRO A 16 -20.76 -21.86 -14.09
C PRO A 16 -20.15 -23.02 -14.86
N VAL A 17 -19.21 -23.69 -14.27
CA VAL A 17 -18.77 -25.01 -14.74
C VAL A 17 -19.98 -25.91 -14.78
N GLY A 18 -20.53 -26.19 -15.98
CA GLY A 18 -21.69 -27.08 -16.15
C GLY A 18 -22.73 -26.70 -17.19
N LYS A 19 -22.73 -25.48 -17.71
CA LYS A 19 -23.53 -25.13 -18.91
C LYS A 19 -22.59 -24.68 -20.01
N GLN A 20 -22.73 -25.29 -21.21
CA GLN A 20 -21.91 -24.93 -22.37
C GLN A 20 -22.00 -23.44 -22.63
N PRO A 21 -20.85 -22.70 -22.58
CA PRO A 21 -20.83 -21.29 -22.88
C PRO A 21 -21.21 -21.07 -24.34
N ASP A 22 -21.79 -19.89 -24.63
CA ASP A 22 -21.91 -19.45 -26.02
C ASP A 22 -20.50 -19.36 -26.63
N THR A 23 -20.15 -20.41 -27.34
CA THR A 23 -18.83 -20.76 -27.85
C THR A 23 -18.26 -19.73 -28.83
N ARG A 24 -18.99 -18.65 -29.13
CA ARG A 24 -18.56 -17.61 -30.10
C ARG A 24 -17.52 -16.64 -29.53
N LEU A 25 -17.68 -16.21 -28.27
CA LEU A 25 -16.69 -15.33 -27.62
C LEU A 25 -15.38 -16.07 -27.28
N LEU A 26 -15.50 -17.30 -26.77
CA LEU A 26 -14.33 -18.16 -26.56
C LEU A 26 -13.66 -18.59 -27.87
N ARG A 27 -14.42 -18.76 -28.97
CA ARG A 27 -13.84 -19.07 -30.29
C ARG A 27 -13.14 -17.87 -30.93
N LEU A 28 -13.59 -16.64 -30.68
CA LEU A 28 -12.88 -15.43 -31.13
C LEU A 28 -11.57 -15.27 -30.37
N ALA A 29 -11.56 -15.40 -29.05
CA ALA A 29 -10.34 -15.40 -28.26
C ALA A 29 -9.40 -16.56 -28.68
N ALA A 30 -9.92 -17.78 -28.86
CA ALA A 30 -9.13 -18.92 -29.28
C ALA A 30 -8.60 -18.82 -30.72
N SER A 31 -9.29 -18.19 -31.64
CA SER A 31 -8.79 -18.02 -33.03
C SER A 31 -7.66 -16.99 -33.16
N PHE A 32 -7.60 -15.98 -32.27
CA PHE A 32 -6.47 -15.05 -32.18
C PHE A 32 -5.24 -15.67 -31.47
N LEU A 33 -5.45 -16.62 -30.56
CA LEU A 33 -4.39 -17.27 -29.75
C LEU A 33 -3.51 -18.24 -30.56
N VAL A 34 -3.94 -18.68 -31.74
CA VAL A 34 -3.23 -19.74 -32.50
C VAL A 34 -1.98 -19.25 -33.22
N HIS A 35 -1.74 -17.93 -33.33
CA HIS A 35 -0.68 -17.41 -34.22
C HIS A 35 0.55 -16.77 -33.56
N SER A 36 0.66 -16.69 -32.23
CA SER A 36 1.76 -15.90 -31.63
C SER A 36 2.58 -16.52 -30.49
N PHE A 37 2.19 -17.63 -29.88
CA PHE A 37 2.93 -18.16 -28.72
C PHE A 37 3.09 -19.67 -28.72
N SER A 38 4.28 -20.15 -28.41
CA SER A 38 4.63 -21.57 -28.35
C SER A 38 4.01 -22.32 -27.17
N GLN A 39 3.51 -21.61 -26.15
CA GLN A 39 2.71 -22.17 -25.04
C GLN A 39 1.73 -21.10 -24.52
N PRO A 40 0.42 -21.24 -24.75
CA PRO A 40 -0.58 -20.33 -24.19
C PRO A 40 -0.68 -20.52 -22.67
N SER A 41 -0.48 -19.44 -21.92
CA SER A 41 -0.65 -19.36 -20.47
C SER A 41 -1.94 -18.60 -20.11
N LEU A 42 -2.35 -18.63 -18.84
CA LEU A 42 -3.44 -17.81 -18.35
C LEU A 42 -3.21 -16.31 -18.61
N PHE A 43 -1.96 -15.86 -18.50
CA PHE A 43 -1.58 -14.46 -18.79
C PHE A 43 -1.72 -14.09 -20.27
N SER A 44 -1.63 -15.06 -21.18
CA SER A 44 -1.94 -14.82 -22.60
C SER A 44 -3.41 -14.48 -22.80
N VAL A 45 -4.30 -15.08 -21.99
CA VAL A 45 -5.74 -14.76 -21.99
C VAL A 45 -5.96 -13.34 -21.42
N VAL A 46 -5.32 -13.00 -20.31
CA VAL A 46 -5.41 -11.66 -19.71
C VAL A 46 -4.93 -10.60 -20.71
N ARG A 47 -3.78 -10.82 -21.39
CA ARG A 47 -3.25 -9.92 -22.42
C ARG A 47 -4.25 -9.73 -23.55
N ALA A 48 -4.81 -10.81 -24.06
CA ALA A 48 -5.81 -10.77 -25.12
C ALA A 48 -7.08 -10.01 -24.67
N LEU A 49 -7.50 -10.16 -23.41
CA LEU A 49 -8.63 -9.39 -22.86
C LEU A 49 -8.30 -7.90 -22.78
N VAL A 50 -7.16 -7.53 -22.24
CA VAL A 50 -6.71 -6.12 -22.16
C VAL A 50 -6.65 -5.51 -23.55
N ASP A 51 -6.11 -6.24 -24.54
CA ASP A 51 -5.99 -5.77 -25.93
C ASP A 51 -7.32 -5.59 -26.65
N LEU A 52 -8.40 -6.23 -26.17
CA LEU A 52 -9.74 -6.04 -26.75
C LEU A 52 -10.35 -4.69 -26.41
N PHE A 53 -9.96 -4.08 -25.29
CA PHE A 53 -10.54 -2.84 -24.85
C PHE A 53 -9.76 -1.65 -25.39
N ARG A 54 -10.49 -0.69 -25.96
CA ARG A 54 -10.00 0.64 -26.33
C ARG A 54 -11.03 1.62 -25.79
N TYR A 55 -10.59 2.69 -25.20
CA TYR A 55 -11.48 3.73 -24.71
C TYR A 55 -11.12 5.09 -25.31
N ASP A 56 -12.15 5.82 -25.60
CA ASP A 56 -12.07 7.25 -25.93
C ASP A 56 -12.62 8.00 -24.71
N SER A 57 -11.89 8.94 -24.18
CA SER A 57 -12.40 9.83 -23.13
C SER A 57 -12.46 11.25 -23.67
N ASP A 58 -13.61 11.90 -23.52
CA ASP A 58 -13.78 13.32 -23.82
C ASP A 58 -13.08 14.21 -22.76
N GLU A 59 -12.62 13.62 -21.66
CA GLU A 59 -11.95 14.31 -20.57
C GLU A 59 -10.50 13.81 -20.42
N SER A 60 -9.58 14.77 -20.36
CA SER A 60 -8.15 14.55 -20.03
C SER A 60 -7.99 14.29 -18.53
N GLY A 61 -8.58 13.19 -18.05
CA GLY A 61 -8.45 12.75 -16.67
C GLY A 61 -7.64 11.46 -16.59
N ASP A 62 -6.97 11.26 -15.48
CA ASP A 62 -6.22 10.05 -15.14
C ASP A 62 -7.22 8.91 -14.83
N LEU A 63 -7.90 8.43 -15.88
CA LEU A 63 -8.88 7.36 -15.77
C LEU A 63 -8.14 6.02 -15.69
N GLN A 64 -8.05 5.48 -14.49
CA GLN A 64 -7.47 4.14 -14.27
C GLN A 64 -8.50 3.06 -14.63
N LEU A 65 -8.70 2.84 -15.93
CA LEU A 65 -9.59 1.81 -16.45
C LEU A 65 -8.84 0.52 -16.72
N GLY A 66 -9.42 -0.62 -16.33
CA GLY A 66 -8.76 -1.89 -16.51
C GLY A 66 -9.47 -3.04 -15.80
N LEU A 67 -8.73 -4.10 -15.59
CA LEU A 67 -9.14 -5.27 -14.84
C LEU A 67 -8.63 -5.16 -13.40
N PHE A 68 -9.55 -5.17 -12.43
CA PHE A 68 -9.24 -5.09 -11.01
C PHE A 68 -9.35 -6.47 -10.38
N GLY A 69 -8.42 -6.84 -9.49
CA GLY A 69 -8.59 -8.11 -8.81
C GLY A 69 -7.38 -8.63 -8.06
N ALA A 70 -7.35 -9.94 -7.92
CA ALA A 70 -6.35 -10.65 -7.13
C ALA A 70 -5.70 -11.78 -7.94
N PHE A 71 -4.41 -11.97 -7.68
CA PHE A 71 -3.54 -13.00 -8.25
C PHE A 71 -3.02 -13.87 -7.10
N GLY A 72 -3.35 -15.16 -7.12
CA GLY A 72 -2.96 -16.13 -6.11
C GLY A 72 -1.51 -16.61 -6.26
N TYR A 73 -0.93 -17.04 -5.15
CA TYR A 73 0.45 -17.54 -5.11
C TYR A 73 0.67 -18.74 -6.06
N ASP A 74 -0.30 -19.61 -6.18
CA ASP A 74 -0.17 -20.86 -6.96
C ASP A 74 -0.06 -20.62 -8.48
N LEU A 75 -0.30 -19.38 -8.95
CA LEU A 75 -0.03 -19.03 -10.36
C LEU A 75 1.43 -19.28 -10.78
N THR A 76 2.38 -19.20 -9.84
CA THR A 76 3.79 -19.47 -10.11
C THR A 76 4.03 -20.90 -10.61
N PHE A 77 3.20 -21.86 -10.20
CA PHE A 77 3.34 -23.27 -10.60
C PHE A 77 3.04 -23.54 -12.08
N GLN A 78 2.50 -22.55 -12.79
CA GLN A 78 2.37 -22.64 -14.26
C GLN A 78 3.69 -22.39 -14.98
N PHE A 79 4.65 -21.76 -14.33
CA PHE A 79 5.90 -21.28 -14.92
C PHE A 79 7.14 -21.94 -14.30
N GLU A 80 7.08 -22.24 -13.01
CA GLU A 80 8.20 -22.82 -12.26
C GLU A 80 7.98 -24.33 -12.07
N PRO A 81 9.00 -25.18 -12.31
CA PRO A 81 8.90 -26.64 -12.23
C PRO A 81 8.90 -27.15 -10.78
N ILE A 82 7.92 -26.75 -9.99
CA ILE A 82 7.79 -27.11 -8.58
C ILE A 82 7.05 -28.44 -8.45
N LYS A 83 7.55 -29.32 -7.59
CA LYS A 83 6.85 -30.54 -7.20
C LYS A 83 5.87 -30.24 -6.10
N LEU A 84 4.58 -30.32 -6.41
CA LEU A 84 3.52 -30.05 -5.43
C LEU A 84 3.45 -31.18 -4.42
N ALA A 85 3.56 -30.81 -3.12
CA ALA A 85 3.51 -31.73 -2.00
C ALA A 85 2.25 -31.52 -1.13
N GLN A 86 1.66 -30.31 -1.19
CA GLN A 86 0.49 -29.95 -0.40
C GLN A 86 -0.81 -30.28 -1.14
N GLU A 87 -1.83 -30.72 -0.40
CA GLU A 87 -3.17 -30.91 -0.92
C GLU A 87 -3.88 -29.54 -1.05
N ARG A 88 -4.53 -29.32 -2.20
CA ARG A 88 -5.23 -28.08 -2.53
C ARG A 88 -6.72 -28.33 -2.68
N ASP A 89 -7.52 -27.38 -2.21
CA ASP A 89 -8.97 -27.38 -2.46
C ASP A 89 -9.21 -27.37 -3.99
N PRO A 90 -9.93 -28.36 -4.54
CA PRO A 90 -10.23 -28.42 -5.97
C PRO A 90 -11.05 -27.21 -6.47
N HIS A 91 -11.66 -26.45 -5.57
CA HIS A 91 -12.37 -25.20 -5.86
C HIS A 91 -11.54 -23.96 -5.57
N GLN A 92 -10.24 -24.10 -5.25
CA GLN A 92 -9.34 -22.96 -5.09
C GLN A 92 -9.28 -22.16 -6.39
N ARG A 93 -9.38 -20.85 -6.27
CA ARG A 93 -9.21 -19.93 -7.38
C ARG A 93 -7.85 -19.25 -7.25
N ASP A 94 -7.07 -19.28 -8.33
CA ASP A 94 -5.72 -18.71 -8.35
C ASP A 94 -5.69 -17.32 -8.98
N MET A 95 -6.75 -16.92 -9.66
CA MET A 95 -6.90 -15.56 -10.19
C MET A 95 -8.38 -15.19 -10.28
N LEU A 96 -8.68 -13.96 -9.92
CA LEU A 96 -10.00 -13.38 -10.09
C LEU A 96 -9.87 -11.93 -10.49
N LEU A 97 -10.38 -11.59 -11.67
CA LEU A 97 -10.31 -10.23 -12.22
C LEU A 97 -11.73 -9.74 -12.56
N TYR A 98 -11.99 -8.52 -12.21
CA TYR A 98 -13.23 -7.81 -12.45
C TYR A 98 -13.07 -6.79 -13.57
N LEU A 99 -14.03 -6.79 -14.49
CA LEU A 99 -14.27 -5.69 -15.40
C LEU A 99 -15.38 -4.81 -14.79
N ALA A 100 -14.99 -3.68 -14.22
CA ALA A 100 -15.95 -2.77 -13.63
C ALA A 100 -16.62 -1.92 -14.71
N ASP A 101 -17.95 -1.78 -14.65
CA ASP A 101 -18.75 -0.90 -15.50
C ASP A 101 -19.12 0.42 -14.79
N GLU A 102 -18.93 0.49 -13.48
CA GLU A 102 -19.04 1.71 -12.69
C GLU A 102 -17.94 1.77 -11.62
N LEU A 103 -17.31 2.93 -11.51
CA LEU A 103 -16.27 3.19 -10.53
C LEU A 103 -16.59 4.48 -9.78
N VAL A 104 -16.48 4.45 -8.47
CA VAL A 104 -16.43 5.68 -7.66
C VAL A 104 -14.98 5.94 -7.30
N VAL A 105 -14.46 7.06 -7.76
CA VAL A 105 -13.09 7.50 -7.49
C VAL A 105 -13.12 8.58 -6.42
N VAL A 106 -12.29 8.42 -5.39
CA VAL A 106 -12.14 9.41 -4.32
C VAL A 106 -10.68 9.85 -4.27
N ASP A 107 -10.43 11.11 -4.58
CA ASP A 107 -9.12 11.73 -4.46
C ASP A 107 -9.06 12.57 -3.18
N GLN A 108 -8.42 12.01 -2.16
CA GLN A 108 -8.31 12.68 -0.87
C GLN A 108 -7.38 13.91 -0.93
N SER A 109 -6.42 13.93 -1.85
CA SER A 109 -5.49 15.05 -1.99
C SER A 109 -6.16 16.28 -2.60
N ARG A 110 -7.16 16.06 -3.46
CA ARG A 110 -7.97 17.09 -4.10
C ARG A 110 -9.32 17.29 -3.43
N GLU A 111 -9.62 16.53 -2.36
CA GLU A 111 -10.91 16.54 -1.67
C GLU A 111 -12.10 16.39 -2.62
N SER A 112 -11.95 15.56 -3.63
CA SER A 112 -12.92 15.38 -4.69
C SER A 112 -13.30 13.91 -4.88
N ALA A 113 -14.54 13.67 -5.30
CA ALA A 113 -15.03 12.36 -5.67
C ALA A 113 -15.88 12.45 -6.93
N TRP A 114 -15.74 11.47 -7.81
CA TRP A 114 -16.54 11.39 -9.03
C TRP A 114 -16.86 9.94 -9.38
N THR A 115 -17.93 9.75 -10.13
CA THR A 115 -18.32 8.44 -10.65
C THR A 115 -17.92 8.36 -12.13
N VAL A 116 -17.32 7.23 -12.49
CA VAL A 116 -17.01 6.87 -13.87
C VAL A 116 -17.92 5.70 -14.26
N SER A 117 -18.80 5.91 -15.25
CA SER A 117 -19.65 4.85 -15.80
C SER A 117 -19.16 4.49 -17.19
N LEU A 118 -19.06 3.20 -17.47
CA LEU A 118 -18.52 2.66 -18.71
C LEU A 118 -19.60 1.98 -19.54
N ASP A 119 -19.74 2.44 -20.78
CA ASP A 119 -20.52 1.75 -21.80
C ASP A 119 -19.59 0.93 -22.70
N PHE A 120 -19.92 -0.34 -22.90
CA PHE A 120 -19.17 -1.22 -23.80
C PHE A 120 -19.88 -1.31 -25.15
N SER A 121 -19.13 -1.27 -26.25
CA SER A 121 -19.66 -1.43 -27.59
C SER A 121 -18.83 -2.41 -28.42
N TYR A 122 -19.51 -3.24 -29.21
CA TYR A 122 -18.88 -4.13 -30.19
C TYR A 122 -19.76 -4.28 -31.43
N GLY A 123 -19.29 -3.81 -32.58
CA GLY A 123 -20.06 -3.74 -33.80
C GLY A 123 -21.31 -2.87 -33.64
N SER A 124 -22.49 -3.45 -33.79
CA SER A 124 -23.79 -2.77 -33.60
C SER A 124 -24.39 -2.95 -32.20
N LYS A 125 -23.72 -3.66 -31.30
CA LYS A 125 -24.19 -3.90 -29.92
C LYS A 125 -23.55 -2.92 -28.98
N SER A 126 -24.32 -2.41 -28.01
CA SER A 126 -23.83 -1.51 -26.97
C SER A 126 -24.57 -1.75 -25.65
N THR A 127 -23.90 -1.50 -24.54
CA THR A 127 -24.53 -1.45 -23.22
C THR A 127 -25.13 -0.09 -22.90
N LYS A 128 -24.99 0.90 -23.81
CA LYS A 128 -25.50 2.27 -23.62
C LYS A 128 -27.01 2.25 -23.32
N GLY A 129 -27.39 2.86 -22.21
CA GLY A 129 -28.76 2.92 -21.73
C GLY A 129 -29.23 1.71 -20.92
N ILE A 130 -28.34 0.76 -20.63
CA ILE A 130 -28.61 -0.28 -19.63
C ILE A 130 -28.38 0.36 -18.25
N PRO A 131 -29.36 0.31 -17.34
CA PRO A 131 -29.21 0.95 -16.03
C PRO A 131 -28.06 0.32 -15.22
N HIS A 132 -27.25 1.14 -14.56
CA HIS A 132 -26.20 0.72 -13.61
C HIS A 132 -26.74 0.67 -12.17
N ASP A 133 -27.89 0.01 -11.96
CA ASP A 133 -28.62 -0.03 -10.70
C ASP A 133 -28.31 -1.27 -9.83
N GLY A 134 -27.39 -2.13 -10.27
CA GLY A 134 -27.05 -3.36 -9.58
C GLY A 134 -28.15 -4.43 -9.55
N SER A 135 -29.32 -4.20 -10.18
CA SER A 135 -30.46 -5.13 -10.16
C SER A 135 -30.16 -6.50 -10.77
N SER A 136 -29.12 -6.59 -11.59
CA SER A 136 -28.64 -7.84 -12.20
C SER A 136 -27.35 -8.37 -11.55
N SER A 137 -26.95 -7.84 -10.38
CA SER A 137 -25.76 -8.31 -9.68
C SER A 137 -25.91 -9.78 -9.29
N PRO A 138 -24.97 -10.66 -9.66
CA PRO A 138 -24.99 -12.06 -9.23
C PRO A 138 -24.51 -12.22 -7.78
N PHE A 139 -24.04 -11.14 -7.14
CA PHE A 139 -23.61 -11.19 -5.76
C PHE A 139 -24.81 -11.20 -4.83
N LEU A 140 -24.98 -12.33 -4.14
CA LEU A 140 -25.94 -12.41 -3.05
C LEU A 140 -25.51 -11.44 -1.94
N PRO A 141 -26.47 -10.78 -1.27
CA PRO A 141 -26.17 -10.06 -0.04
C PRO A 141 -25.46 -11.00 0.94
N PHE A 142 -24.57 -10.44 1.75
CA PHE A 142 -23.96 -11.21 2.83
C PHE A 142 -25.09 -11.79 3.71
N ASP A 143 -25.08 -13.12 3.91
CA ASP A 143 -26.03 -13.77 4.79
C ASP A 143 -25.59 -13.50 6.25
N GLU A 144 -26.33 -12.66 6.97
CA GLU A 144 -26.05 -12.32 8.38
C GLU A 144 -26.37 -13.46 9.35
N ASN A 145 -26.99 -14.56 8.85
CA ASN A 145 -27.20 -15.73 9.70
C ASN A 145 -25.87 -16.38 10.03
N PRO A 146 -25.56 -16.58 11.32
CA PRO A 146 -24.31 -17.20 11.71
C PRO A 146 -24.23 -18.60 11.08
N ARG A 147 -23.29 -18.79 10.17
CA ARG A 147 -22.99 -20.08 9.60
C ARG A 147 -22.38 -20.92 10.70
N ASN A 148 -23.03 -22.02 11.00
CA ASN A 148 -22.50 -22.97 11.97
C ASN A 148 -21.21 -23.55 11.36
N VAL A 149 -20.07 -23.01 11.73
CA VAL A 149 -18.75 -23.58 11.40
C VAL A 149 -18.68 -24.90 12.18
N GLY A 150 -19.24 -25.95 11.57
CA GLY A 150 -19.31 -27.27 12.20
C GLY A 150 -17.91 -27.85 12.36
N GLY A 151 -17.46 -27.97 13.61
CA GLY A 151 -16.17 -28.53 13.97
C GLY A 151 -15.35 -27.61 14.86
N GLU A 152 -14.41 -28.18 15.61
CA GLU A 152 -13.44 -27.43 16.42
C GLU A 152 -12.43 -26.77 15.47
N LEU A 153 -12.53 -25.44 15.30
CA LEU A 153 -11.62 -24.66 14.48
C LEU A 153 -10.24 -24.58 15.16
N SER A 154 -9.22 -25.22 14.59
CA SER A 154 -7.86 -25.02 15.08
C SER A 154 -7.42 -23.55 14.88
N PRO A 155 -6.98 -22.85 15.94
CA PRO A 155 -6.63 -21.42 15.88
C PRO A 155 -5.40 -21.14 15.01
N ARG A 156 -4.63 -22.16 14.63
CA ARG A 156 -3.48 -22.09 13.72
C ARG A 156 -3.30 -23.40 12.96
N ASP A 157 -2.67 -23.36 11.80
CA ASP A 157 -2.32 -24.55 11.02
C ASP A 157 -1.04 -25.23 11.54
N THR A 158 -0.13 -24.46 12.11
CA THR A 158 1.16 -24.93 12.62
C THR A 158 1.15 -24.88 14.16
N PRO A 159 1.23 -26.03 14.86
CA PRO A 159 1.36 -26.06 16.32
C PRO A 159 2.58 -25.26 16.78
N ARG A 160 2.47 -24.61 17.93
CA ARG A 160 3.58 -23.83 18.52
C ARG A 160 4.81 -24.72 18.72
N GLY A 161 5.98 -24.23 18.28
CA GLY A 161 7.25 -24.96 18.31
C GLY A 161 7.48 -25.89 17.13
N ASP A 162 6.50 -26.06 16.20
CA ASP A 162 6.75 -26.77 14.95
C ASP A 162 7.34 -25.83 13.88
N PHE A 163 7.01 -24.53 13.92
CA PHE A 163 7.61 -23.54 13.05
C PHE A 163 9.14 -23.45 13.27
N THR A 164 9.60 -23.54 14.52
CA THR A 164 11.03 -23.56 14.86
C THR A 164 11.79 -24.71 14.17
N LYS A 165 11.16 -25.89 14.02
CA LYS A 165 11.75 -27.04 13.32
C LYS A 165 11.94 -26.76 11.83
N SER A 166 11.00 -26.01 11.22
CA SER A 166 11.12 -25.59 9.82
C SER A 166 12.24 -24.57 9.65
N VAL A 167 12.42 -23.65 10.61
CA VAL A 167 13.57 -22.73 10.65
C VAL A 167 14.89 -23.50 10.71
N ASP A 168 15.01 -24.50 11.59
CA ASP A 168 16.20 -25.36 11.67
C ASP A 168 16.44 -26.14 10.37
N SER A 169 15.37 -26.52 9.68
CA SER A 169 15.48 -27.14 8.34
C SER A 169 16.07 -26.17 7.32
N ALA A 170 15.58 -24.92 7.29
CA ALA A 170 16.10 -23.88 6.43
C ALA A 170 17.59 -23.60 6.70
N LYS A 171 17.99 -23.53 7.98
CA LYS A 171 19.39 -23.32 8.37
C LYS A 171 20.33 -24.40 7.85
N ARG A 172 19.85 -25.64 7.68
CA ARG A 172 20.65 -26.71 7.04
C ARG A 172 20.88 -26.44 5.57
N GLU A 173 19.86 -25.94 4.85
CA GLU A 173 19.95 -25.57 3.43
C GLU A 173 20.84 -24.34 3.21
N PHE A 174 20.78 -23.35 4.09
CA PHE A 174 21.69 -22.20 4.09
C PHE A 174 23.15 -22.63 4.26
N LYS A 175 23.42 -23.56 5.19
CA LYS A 175 24.76 -24.03 5.48
C LYS A 175 25.43 -24.72 4.29
N VAL A 176 24.66 -25.41 3.46
CA VAL A 176 25.18 -26.10 2.27
C VAL A 176 25.10 -25.26 1.02
N GLY A 177 24.54 -24.04 1.10
CA GLY A 177 24.46 -23.09 -0.01
C GLY A 177 23.33 -23.34 -1.00
N ASN A 178 22.34 -24.16 -0.66
CA ASN A 178 21.15 -24.40 -1.50
C ASN A 178 20.17 -23.23 -1.45
N LEU A 179 20.09 -22.57 -0.28
CA LEU A 179 19.30 -21.36 -0.08
C LEU A 179 20.18 -20.25 0.49
N PHE A 180 19.85 -19.00 0.22
CA PHE A 180 20.46 -17.81 0.79
C PHE A 180 19.50 -17.14 1.77
N GLU A 181 18.22 -17.13 1.41
CA GLU A 181 17.10 -16.74 2.27
C GLU A 181 15.84 -17.52 1.88
N VAL A 182 14.91 -17.67 2.80
CA VAL A 182 13.57 -18.20 2.53
C VAL A 182 12.55 -17.61 3.48
N VAL A 183 11.36 -17.33 2.98
CA VAL A 183 10.25 -16.83 3.80
C VAL A 183 9.27 -17.95 4.05
N LEU A 184 9.21 -18.42 5.29
CA LEU A 184 8.20 -19.38 5.74
C LEU A 184 7.06 -18.67 6.44
N SER A 185 5.86 -19.21 6.28
CA SER A 185 4.63 -18.64 6.85
C SER A 185 3.78 -19.69 7.57
N GLN A 186 2.89 -19.20 8.45
CA GLN A 186 1.85 -19.99 9.10
C GLN A 186 0.54 -19.23 9.12
N THR A 187 -0.58 -19.96 9.23
CA THR A 187 -1.93 -19.42 9.21
C THR A 187 -2.55 -19.41 10.59
N PHE A 188 -3.13 -18.27 10.95
CA PHE A 188 -3.92 -18.07 12.18
C PHE A 188 -5.39 -17.95 11.78
N ARG A 189 -6.30 -18.49 12.59
CA ARG A 189 -7.74 -18.56 12.27
C ARG A 189 -8.58 -18.00 13.41
N ARG A 190 -9.69 -17.36 13.03
CA ARG A 190 -10.77 -16.91 13.92
C ARG A 190 -12.11 -17.17 13.23
N PRO A 191 -13.16 -17.54 13.97
CA PRO A 191 -14.51 -17.45 13.43
C PRO A 191 -14.84 -15.99 13.15
N LEU A 192 -15.55 -15.71 12.06
CA LEU A 192 -16.03 -14.38 11.71
C LEU A 192 -17.49 -14.51 11.24
N ASP A 193 -18.41 -14.13 12.11
CA ASP A 193 -19.86 -14.19 11.92
C ASP A 193 -20.48 -12.82 11.56
N VAL A 194 -19.63 -11.81 11.37
CA VAL A 194 -20.03 -10.46 10.98
C VAL A 194 -19.64 -10.14 9.54
N ASN A 195 -20.30 -9.14 8.95
CA ASN A 195 -19.99 -8.71 7.59
C ASN A 195 -18.53 -8.29 7.45
N PRO A 196 -17.76 -8.88 6.51
CA PRO A 196 -16.34 -8.57 6.33
C PRO A 196 -16.05 -7.08 6.04
N SER A 197 -17.02 -6.30 5.59
CA SER A 197 -16.86 -4.86 5.43
C SER A 197 -16.60 -4.13 6.76
N ARG A 198 -17.11 -4.66 7.89
CA ARG A 198 -16.81 -4.14 9.23
C ARG A 198 -15.32 -4.28 9.56
N LEU A 199 -14.74 -5.44 9.22
CA LEU A 199 -13.31 -5.67 9.37
C LEU A 199 -12.50 -4.67 8.53
N PHE A 200 -12.91 -4.41 7.28
CA PHE A 200 -12.23 -3.42 6.43
C PHE A 200 -12.27 -2.01 7.02
N ARG A 201 -13.41 -1.59 7.56
CA ARG A 201 -13.52 -0.29 8.25
C ARG A 201 -12.54 -0.18 9.42
N ARG A 202 -12.40 -1.24 10.23
CA ARG A 202 -11.43 -1.29 11.34
C ARG A 202 -9.99 -1.24 10.85
N LEU A 203 -9.65 -2.03 9.83
CA LEU A 203 -8.30 -2.02 9.26
C LEU A 203 -7.95 -0.65 8.66
N ARG A 204 -8.86 -0.05 7.88
CA ARG A 204 -8.64 1.26 7.30
C ARG A 204 -8.38 2.35 8.35
N SER A 205 -9.09 2.30 9.48
CA SER A 205 -8.92 3.25 10.58
C SER A 205 -7.62 3.03 11.36
N ASN A 206 -7.32 1.77 11.70
CA ASN A 206 -6.25 1.44 12.64
C ASN A 206 -4.91 1.13 11.97
N ASN A 207 -4.93 0.71 10.69
CA ASN A 207 -3.76 0.31 9.93
C ASN A 207 -3.80 0.90 8.50
N PRO A 208 -3.76 2.24 8.33
CA PRO A 208 -3.69 2.84 7.01
C PRO A 208 -2.41 2.36 6.30
N SER A 209 -2.56 1.96 5.04
CA SER A 209 -1.46 1.44 4.23
C SER A 209 -1.62 1.85 2.77
N PRO A 210 -0.53 1.83 1.95
CA PRO A 210 -0.58 2.21 0.55
C PRO A 210 -1.58 1.38 -0.28
N TYR A 211 -1.72 0.10 0.05
CA TYR A 211 -2.64 -0.83 -0.61
C TYR A 211 -3.67 -1.34 0.40
N GLY A 212 -4.65 -0.50 0.74
CA GLY A 212 -5.85 -0.92 1.47
C GLY A 212 -6.88 -1.46 0.48
N PHE A 213 -7.42 -2.66 0.71
CA PHE A 213 -8.38 -3.26 -0.19
C PHE A 213 -9.41 -4.14 0.50
N PHE A 214 -10.57 -4.20 -0.13
CA PHE A 214 -11.65 -5.12 0.19
C PHE A 214 -12.21 -5.70 -1.10
N PHE A 215 -12.02 -7.00 -1.30
CA PHE A 215 -12.56 -7.73 -2.45
C PHE A 215 -13.60 -8.74 -1.99
N ASN A 216 -14.78 -8.67 -2.59
CA ASN A 216 -15.74 -9.76 -2.56
C ASN A 216 -15.43 -10.67 -3.75
N LEU A 217 -14.85 -11.82 -3.49
CA LEU A 217 -14.48 -12.77 -4.54
C LEU A 217 -15.64 -13.67 -5.00
N GLY A 218 -16.83 -13.51 -4.42
CA GLY A 218 -17.95 -14.42 -4.63
C GLY A 218 -17.79 -15.75 -3.87
N GLU A 219 -18.83 -16.58 -3.89
CA GLU A 219 -18.82 -17.90 -3.22
C GLU A 219 -18.44 -17.83 -1.73
N ASP A 220 -18.89 -16.76 -1.04
CA ASP A 220 -18.58 -16.48 0.37
C ASP A 220 -17.08 -16.37 0.67
N GLU A 221 -16.32 -15.89 -0.28
CA GLU A 221 -14.90 -15.63 -0.11
C GLU A 221 -14.59 -14.13 -0.27
N TYR A 222 -13.82 -13.58 0.66
CA TYR A 222 -13.45 -12.17 0.70
C TYR A 222 -11.97 -12.02 1.01
N LEU A 223 -11.34 -10.96 0.47
CA LEU A 223 -10.02 -10.51 0.87
C LEU A 223 -10.13 -9.10 1.47
N VAL A 224 -9.60 -8.96 2.67
CA VAL A 224 -9.57 -7.69 3.42
C VAL A 224 -8.14 -7.43 3.82
N GLY A 225 -7.51 -6.40 3.25
CA GLY A 225 -6.08 -6.21 3.42
C GLY A 225 -5.65 -4.76 3.61
N ALA A 226 -4.49 -4.61 4.22
CA ALA A 226 -3.77 -3.37 4.45
C ALA A 226 -2.27 -3.59 4.15
N SER A 227 -1.95 -3.83 2.87
CA SER A 227 -0.60 -4.17 2.45
C SER A 227 0.31 -2.94 2.38
N PRO A 228 1.50 -3.00 2.98
CA PRO A 228 2.47 -1.92 2.89
C PRO A 228 3.27 -1.93 1.59
N GLU A 229 3.32 -3.05 0.86
CA GLU A 229 4.34 -3.30 -0.15
C GLU A 229 3.80 -3.21 -1.57
N MET A 230 4.42 -2.34 -2.38
CA MET A 230 4.25 -2.33 -3.83
C MET A 230 4.91 -3.59 -4.42
N PHE A 231 4.14 -4.38 -5.18
CA PHE A 231 4.69 -5.51 -5.91
C PHE A 231 5.29 -5.05 -7.24
N VAL A 232 4.46 -4.63 -8.18
CA VAL A 232 4.89 -4.09 -9.47
C VAL A 232 3.99 -2.94 -9.86
N ARG A 233 4.59 -1.81 -10.20
CA ARG A 233 3.92 -0.68 -10.83
C ARG A 233 4.55 -0.40 -12.19
N CYS A 234 3.70 -0.26 -13.21
CA CYS A 234 4.10 0.07 -14.58
C CYS A 234 3.35 1.32 -15.02
N GLU A 235 4.09 2.33 -15.45
CA GLU A 235 3.53 3.61 -15.91
C GLU A 235 4.15 4.03 -17.24
N LYS A 236 3.36 4.61 -18.13
CA LYS A 236 3.87 5.21 -19.36
C LYS A 236 4.60 6.50 -19.05
N VAL A 237 5.78 6.64 -19.60
CA VAL A 237 6.63 7.83 -19.48
C VAL A 237 7.07 8.24 -20.87
N ASP A 238 6.86 9.51 -21.21
CA ASP A 238 7.32 10.07 -22.48
C ASP A 238 8.74 10.61 -22.35
N ASN A 239 9.57 10.29 -23.36
CA ASN A 239 10.94 10.81 -23.50
C ASN A 239 11.80 10.66 -22.24
N ASN A 240 12.44 9.52 -22.11
CA ASN A 240 13.42 9.25 -21.08
C ASN A 240 14.85 9.22 -21.64
N GLU A 241 15.87 9.10 -20.77
CA GLU A 241 17.27 9.08 -21.14
C GLU A 241 17.71 7.86 -21.98
N TYR A 242 16.88 6.80 -22.02
CA TYR A 242 17.19 5.54 -22.74
C TYR A 242 16.52 5.47 -24.10
N ARG A 243 15.39 6.18 -24.30
CA ARG A 243 14.60 6.11 -25.53
C ARG A 243 13.81 7.37 -25.78
N THR A 244 13.77 7.84 -27.04
CA THR A 244 12.81 8.83 -27.51
C THR A 244 11.45 8.17 -27.77
N GLY A 245 10.39 8.83 -27.36
CA GLY A 245 9.01 8.32 -27.43
C GLY A 245 8.55 7.68 -26.14
N SER A 246 7.39 7.05 -26.17
CA SER A 246 6.77 6.44 -24.99
C SER A 246 7.52 5.18 -24.56
N ALA A 247 7.77 5.05 -23.27
CA ALA A 247 8.32 3.88 -22.61
C ALA A 247 7.48 3.51 -21.39
N ILE A 248 7.60 2.27 -20.92
CA ILE A 248 6.99 1.84 -19.67
C ILE A 248 8.08 1.80 -18.60
N ARG A 249 7.90 2.60 -17.55
CA ARG A 249 8.71 2.54 -16.33
C ARG A 249 8.14 1.45 -15.43
N VAL A 250 8.99 0.58 -14.93
CA VAL A 250 8.67 -0.46 -13.95
C VAL A 250 9.27 -0.11 -12.62
N GLU A 251 8.48 -0.12 -11.58
CA GLU A 251 8.87 0.20 -10.21
C GLU A 251 8.45 -0.93 -9.26
N THR A 252 9.27 -1.15 -8.25
CA THR A 252 9.01 -2.04 -7.11
C THR A 252 9.58 -1.41 -5.85
N CYS A 253 9.00 -1.76 -4.70
CA CYS A 253 9.48 -1.26 -3.41
C CYS A 253 9.63 -2.44 -2.43
N PRO A 254 10.69 -3.26 -2.57
CA PRO A 254 10.93 -4.34 -1.63
C PRO A 254 11.11 -3.80 -0.21
N ILE A 255 10.38 -4.40 0.71
CA ILE A 255 10.41 -4.09 2.14
C ILE A 255 11.11 -5.21 2.88
N SER A 256 12.13 -4.87 3.65
CA SER A 256 12.75 -5.77 4.62
C SER A 256 13.19 -4.97 5.83
N GLY A 257 13.26 -5.64 6.96
CA GLY A 257 13.51 -4.98 8.22
C GLY A 257 12.24 -4.40 8.84
N THR A 258 11.93 -4.87 10.04
CA THR A 258 10.71 -4.48 10.73
C THR A 258 10.97 -4.31 12.21
N VAL A 259 10.59 -3.16 12.76
CA VAL A 259 10.54 -2.96 14.22
C VAL A 259 9.19 -2.36 14.60
N ALA A 260 8.75 -2.64 15.83
CA ALA A 260 7.54 -2.04 16.36
C ALA A 260 7.71 -0.53 16.56
N ARG A 261 6.61 0.24 16.47
CA ARG A 261 6.59 1.66 16.85
C ARG A 261 6.93 1.82 18.34
N GLY A 262 7.62 2.90 18.66
CA GLY A 262 7.82 3.34 20.04
C GLY A 262 6.56 3.95 20.65
N MET A 263 6.60 4.19 21.96
CA MET A 263 5.53 4.90 22.65
C MET A 263 5.56 6.41 22.37
N ASP A 264 6.72 6.92 21.94
CA ASP A 264 6.93 8.32 21.58
C ASP A 264 7.97 8.47 20.46
N ALA A 265 8.17 9.70 20.01
CA ALA A 265 9.09 10.02 18.92
C ALA A 265 10.57 9.73 19.25
N LEU A 266 10.96 9.77 20.53
CA LEU A 266 12.34 9.47 20.95
C LEU A 266 12.60 7.97 20.88
N GLU A 267 11.64 7.17 21.32
CA GLU A 267 11.72 5.71 21.21
C GLU A 267 11.66 5.27 19.73
N ASP A 268 10.81 5.89 18.90
CA ASP A 268 10.81 5.66 17.45
C ASP A 268 12.19 5.95 16.84
N ALA A 269 12.82 7.07 17.18
CA ALA A 269 14.15 7.42 16.69
C ALA A 269 15.22 6.40 17.13
N ALA A 270 15.14 5.90 18.36
CA ALA A 270 16.04 4.86 18.85
C ALA A 270 15.84 3.53 18.10
N ARG A 271 14.60 3.16 17.82
CA ARG A 271 14.25 1.96 17.04
C ARG A 271 14.67 2.06 15.59
N VAL A 272 14.46 3.22 14.95
CA VAL A 272 14.97 3.51 13.59
C VAL A 272 16.49 3.37 13.55
N LYS A 273 17.19 3.93 14.53
CA LYS A 273 18.65 3.79 14.63
C LYS A 273 19.06 2.32 14.77
N SER A 274 18.41 1.57 15.64
CA SER A 274 18.66 0.14 15.82
C SER A 274 18.44 -0.63 14.53
N LEU A 275 17.33 -0.35 13.82
CA LEU A 275 16.98 -0.97 12.55
C LEU A 275 18.03 -0.71 11.46
N ILE A 276 18.46 0.55 11.30
CA ILE A 276 19.48 0.93 10.31
C ILE A 276 20.84 0.28 10.63
N MET A 277 21.17 0.09 11.91
CA MET A 277 22.46 -0.49 12.34
C MET A 277 22.42 -2.03 12.42
N ASN A 278 21.29 -2.65 12.17
CA ASN A 278 21.16 -4.10 12.20
C ASN A 278 21.69 -4.72 10.90
N LEU A 279 22.76 -5.49 11.01
CA LEU A 279 23.42 -6.13 9.86
C LEU A 279 22.57 -7.25 9.24
N LYS A 280 21.73 -7.95 10.02
CA LYS A 280 20.80 -8.96 9.50
C LYS A 280 19.79 -8.29 8.58
N GLU A 281 19.12 -7.24 9.05
CA GLU A 281 18.11 -6.49 8.28
C GLU A 281 18.70 -5.84 7.01
N GLU A 282 19.96 -5.37 7.10
CA GLU A 282 20.68 -4.87 5.94
C GLU A 282 20.95 -5.95 4.90
N SER A 283 21.34 -7.14 5.36
CA SER A 283 21.60 -8.28 4.48
C SER A 283 20.34 -8.75 3.78
N GLU A 284 19.22 -8.87 4.50
CA GLU A 284 17.92 -9.22 3.95
C GLU A 284 17.51 -8.26 2.83
N LEU A 285 17.44 -6.95 3.13
CA LEU A 285 17.03 -5.96 2.13
C LEU A 285 17.99 -5.92 0.94
N THR A 286 19.29 -6.12 1.17
CA THR A 286 20.28 -6.18 0.09
C THR A 286 20.02 -7.36 -0.85
N MET A 287 19.73 -8.54 -0.32
CA MET A 287 19.40 -9.71 -1.13
C MET A 287 18.09 -9.52 -1.90
N CYS A 288 17.04 -9.04 -1.24
CA CYS A 288 15.77 -8.75 -1.90
C CYS A 288 15.95 -7.77 -3.07
N THR A 289 16.69 -6.68 -2.84
CA THR A 289 16.96 -5.65 -3.85
C THR A 289 17.80 -6.21 -5.02
N ASP A 290 18.75 -7.07 -4.73
CA ASP A 290 19.64 -7.63 -5.77
C ASP A 290 18.90 -8.63 -6.68
N VAL A 291 18.00 -9.44 -6.11
CA VAL A 291 17.14 -10.32 -6.90
C VAL A 291 16.10 -9.50 -7.68
N ASP A 292 15.53 -8.45 -7.11
CA ASP A 292 14.62 -7.56 -7.82
C ASP A 292 15.30 -6.86 -9.01
N ARG A 293 16.53 -6.39 -8.83
CA ARG A 293 17.35 -5.87 -9.94
C ARG A 293 17.61 -6.93 -11.03
N ASN A 294 17.89 -8.18 -10.63
CA ASN A 294 18.07 -9.29 -11.55
C ASN A 294 16.79 -9.54 -12.37
N ASP A 295 15.63 -9.54 -11.72
CA ASP A 295 14.35 -9.75 -12.40
C ASP A 295 14.08 -8.64 -13.43
N LYS A 296 14.28 -7.37 -13.06
CA LYS A 296 14.16 -6.24 -14.00
C LYS A 296 15.18 -6.32 -15.15
N SER A 297 16.40 -6.78 -14.89
CA SER A 297 17.46 -6.87 -15.90
C SER A 297 17.11 -7.83 -17.04
N ARG A 298 16.17 -8.75 -16.84
CA ARG A 298 15.69 -9.68 -17.86
C ARG A 298 14.84 -8.98 -18.94
N ILE A 299 14.17 -7.90 -18.61
CA ILE A 299 13.14 -7.25 -19.44
C ILE A 299 13.37 -5.76 -19.68
N CYS A 300 14.24 -5.13 -18.90
CA CYS A 300 14.49 -3.69 -19.01
C CYS A 300 15.66 -3.36 -19.96
N GLU A 301 15.70 -2.11 -20.40
CA GLU A 301 16.79 -1.55 -21.19
C GLU A 301 18.13 -1.66 -20.43
N PRO A 302 19.22 -2.05 -21.09
CA PRO A 302 20.53 -2.12 -20.45
C PRO A 302 20.93 -0.80 -19.80
N GLY A 303 21.32 -0.85 -18.51
CA GLY A 303 21.70 0.31 -17.74
C GLY A 303 20.55 1.14 -17.15
N SER A 304 19.29 0.78 -17.44
CA SER A 304 18.12 1.49 -16.90
C SER A 304 17.72 1.04 -15.50
N VAL A 305 18.15 -0.15 -15.06
CA VAL A 305 17.80 -0.67 -13.74
C VAL A 305 18.61 0.05 -12.68
N LYS A 306 17.92 0.81 -11.82
CA LYS A 306 18.52 1.66 -10.78
C LYS A 306 17.82 1.48 -9.43
N VAL A 307 18.60 1.54 -8.36
CA VAL A 307 18.07 1.71 -7.00
C VAL A 307 18.02 3.22 -6.75
N ILE A 308 16.82 3.80 -6.80
CA ILE A 308 16.60 5.25 -6.65
C ILE A 308 16.36 5.67 -5.21
N GLY A 309 16.01 4.73 -4.35
CA GLY A 309 15.92 4.91 -2.90
C GLY A 309 16.49 3.70 -2.19
N ARG A 310 17.39 3.93 -1.24
CA ARG A 310 18.07 2.86 -0.49
C ARG A 310 17.82 3.01 1.00
N ARG A 311 17.29 1.95 1.65
CA ARG A 311 17.02 1.88 3.09
C ARG A 311 16.21 3.07 3.60
N GLN A 312 15.20 3.49 2.83
CA GLN A 312 14.28 4.55 3.22
C GLN A 312 13.44 4.07 4.41
N ILE A 313 13.21 4.96 5.37
CA ILE A 313 12.40 4.63 6.54
C ILE A 313 10.94 4.95 6.25
N GLU A 314 10.09 3.95 6.35
CA GLU A 314 8.65 4.11 6.30
C GLU A 314 8.02 3.76 7.66
N MET A 315 7.20 4.71 8.16
CA MET A 315 6.55 4.59 9.46
C MET A 315 5.06 4.34 9.28
N TYR A 316 4.60 3.20 9.78
CA TYR A 316 3.19 2.82 9.79
C TYR A 316 2.59 2.96 11.19
N SER A 317 1.31 2.62 11.35
CA SER A 317 0.61 2.75 12.63
C SER A 317 1.27 2.01 13.79
N ARG A 318 1.78 0.79 13.55
CA ARG A 318 2.39 -0.09 14.57
C ARG A 318 3.83 -0.49 14.27
N LEU A 319 4.31 -0.25 13.06
CA LEU A 319 5.60 -0.76 12.57
C LEU A 319 6.40 0.33 11.87
N ILE A 320 7.71 0.16 11.88
CA ILE A 320 8.69 0.92 11.10
C ILE A 320 9.41 -0.08 10.20
N HIS A 321 9.54 0.26 8.91
CA HIS A 321 10.21 -0.57 7.91
C HIS A 321 11.37 0.15 7.25
N THR A 322 12.32 -0.63 6.71
CA THR A 322 13.25 -0.16 5.70
C THR A 322 12.79 -0.62 4.32
N VAL A 323 12.85 0.29 3.35
CA VAL A 323 12.34 0.10 1.99
C VAL A 323 13.40 0.53 0.99
N ASP A 324 13.62 -0.28 -0.04
CA ASP A 324 14.35 0.14 -1.22
C ASP A 324 13.36 0.47 -2.34
N HIS A 325 13.73 1.40 -3.22
CA HIS A 325 12.95 1.73 -4.39
C HIS A 325 13.80 1.44 -5.63
N VAL A 326 13.31 0.52 -6.47
CA VAL A 326 14.02 0.06 -7.66
C VAL A 326 13.17 0.34 -8.90
N GLU A 327 13.77 0.99 -9.88
CA GLU A 327 13.11 1.26 -11.17
C GLU A 327 13.89 0.68 -12.35
N GLY A 328 13.21 0.57 -13.49
CA GLY A 328 13.79 0.25 -14.79
C GLY A 328 12.81 0.61 -15.91
N TYR A 329 13.30 0.67 -17.15
CA TYR A 329 12.47 0.94 -18.32
C TYR A 329 12.39 -0.29 -19.21
N LEU A 330 11.15 -0.74 -19.51
CA LEU A 330 10.93 -1.93 -20.34
C LEU A 330 11.49 -1.76 -21.75
N ARG A 331 12.10 -2.82 -22.27
CA ARG A 331 12.38 -2.94 -23.69
C ARG A 331 11.08 -3.02 -24.50
N PRO A 332 11.06 -2.58 -25.76
CA PRO A 332 9.85 -2.47 -26.59
C PRO A 332 9.03 -3.75 -26.77
N GLU A 333 9.69 -4.91 -26.69
CA GLU A 333 9.08 -6.22 -26.85
C GLU A 333 8.33 -6.73 -25.62
N PHE A 334 8.43 -6.04 -24.48
CA PHE A 334 7.79 -6.42 -23.20
C PHE A 334 6.71 -5.44 -22.78
N ASP A 335 5.74 -5.96 -22.06
CA ASP A 335 4.62 -5.21 -21.49
C ASP A 335 4.54 -5.32 -19.95
N ALA A 336 3.54 -4.69 -19.35
CA ALA A 336 3.34 -4.71 -17.91
C ALA A 336 3.07 -6.12 -17.35
N LEU A 337 2.44 -7.01 -18.13
CA LEU A 337 2.23 -8.40 -17.72
C LEU A 337 3.54 -9.19 -17.73
N ASP A 338 4.48 -8.88 -18.64
CA ASP A 338 5.81 -9.47 -18.62
C ASP A 338 6.59 -8.97 -17.40
N ALA A 339 6.44 -7.69 -17.02
CA ALA A 339 7.00 -7.17 -15.79
C ALA A 339 6.45 -7.88 -14.56
N PHE A 340 5.14 -8.09 -14.49
CA PHE A 340 4.51 -8.84 -13.41
C PHE A 340 5.07 -10.27 -13.31
N LEU A 341 5.08 -11.00 -14.43
CA LEU A 341 5.56 -12.40 -14.49
C LEU A 341 7.03 -12.54 -14.11
N CYS A 342 7.86 -11.62 -14.56
CA CYS A 342 9.28 -11.61 -14.29
C CYS A 342 9.60 -11.50 -12.78
N HIS A 343 8.75 -10.77 -12.03
CA HIS A 343 8.90 -10.60 -10.59
C HIS A 343 8.17 -11.67 -9.75
N THR A 344 7.37 -12.56 -10.36
CA THR A 344 6.51 -13.54 -9.65
C THR A 344 7.35 -14.62 -8.92
N TRP A 345 7.26 -14.77 -7.58
CA TRP A 345 6.75 -13.79 -6.62
C TRP A 345 7.91 -13.06 -5.99
N ALA A 346 7.62 -11.92 -5.33
CA ALA A 346 8.66 -11.13 -4.67
C ALA A 346 9.49 -11.97 -3.71
N VAL A 347 10.78 -11.68 -3.63
CA VAL A 347 11.71 -12.37 -2.73
C VAL A 347 11.32 -12.18 -1.27
N THR A 348 10.77 -11.01 -0.95
CA THR A 348 10.23 -10.66 0.38
C THR A 348 9.14 -11.61 0.89
N VAL A 349 8.59 -12.48 0.02
CA VAL A 349 7.61 -13.52 0.39
C VAL A 349 8.02 -14.93 -0.03
N THR A 350 9.11 -15.08 -0.79
CA THR A 350 9.60 -16.38 -1.27
C THR A 350 10.99 -16.71 -0.75
N GLY A 351 11.98 -15.99 -1.19
CA GLY A 351 13.39 -16.18 -0.87
C GLY A 351 14.27 -16.30 -2.11
N ALA A 352 15.53 -16.63 -1.91
CA ALA A 352 16.56 -16.73 -2.93
C ALA A 352 17.44 -17.98 -2.75
N PRO A 353 17.78 -18.71 -3.83
CA PRO A 353 17.28 -18.60 -5.21
C PRO A 353 15.79 -18.94 -5.32
N LYS A 354 15.02 -18.18 -6.12
CA LYS A 354 13.54 -18.24 -6.14
C LYS A 354 12.96 -19.65 -6.26
N THR A 355 13.35 -20.41 -7.28
CA THR A 355 12.79 -21.74 -7.53
C THR A 355 13.06 -22.71 -6.37
N TRP A 356 14.26 -22.65 -5.78
CA TRP A 356 14.61 -23.45 -4.60
C TRP A 356 13.82 -23.03 -3.36
N ALA A 357 13.66 -21.73 -3.16
CA ALA A 357 12.88 -21.20 -2.04
C ALA A 357 11.39 -21.55 -2.16
N ILE A 358 10.81 -21.45 -3.37
CA ILE A 358 9.41 -21.85 -3.62
C ILE A 358 9.22 -23.34 -3.38
N GLN A 359 10.16 -24.20 -3.80
CA GLN A 359 10.09 -25.64 -3.50
C GLN A 359 10.20 -25.91 -2.02
N PHE A 360 11.12 -25.22 -1.32
CA PHE A 360 11.29 -25.36 0.12
C PHE A 360 10.02 -24.94 0.90
N VAL A 361 9.38 -23.87 0.46
CA VAL A 361 8.09 -23.42 1.01
C VAL A 361 7.02 -24.50 0.83
N GLU A 362 6.90 -25.05 -0.39
CA GLU A 362 5.94 -26.12 -0.69
C GLU A 362 6.15 -27.37 0.16
N ASP A 363 7.40 -27.71 0.44
CA ASP A 363 7.76 -28.91 1.20
C ASP A 363 7.63 -28.73 2.73
N ASN A 364 7.64 -27.49 3.25
CA ASN A 364 7.76 -27.23 4.69
C ASN A 364 6.59 -26.47 5.31
N GLU A 365 5.75 -25.77 4.55
CA GLU A 365 4.53 -25.16 5.07
C GLU A 365 3.40 -26.20 5.21
N ARG A 366 2.51 -25.98 6.18
CA ARG A 366 1.45 -26.93 6.55
C ARG A 366 0.20 -26.81 5.70
N SER A 367 0.00 -25.70 5.02
CA SER A 367 -1.17 -25.44 4.19
C SER A 367 -0.83 -24.56 2.99
N PRO A 368 -1.58 -24.69 1.87
CA PRO A 368 -1.39 -23.85 0.69
C PRO A 368 -1.53 -22.36 1.01
N ARG A 369 -0.76 -21.53 0.33
CA ARG A 369 -0.76 -20.07 0.52
C ARG A 369 -2.00 -19.39 -0.02
N CYS A 370 -2.65 -19.96 -1.01
CA CYS A 370 -3.79 -19.39 -1.72
C CYS A 370 -3.48 -17.98 -2.24
N TRP A 371 -3.99 -16.95 -1.55
CA TRP A 371 -3.78 -15.55 -1.92
C TRP A 371 -2.53 -14.91 -1.28
N TYR A 372 -2.05 -15.44 -0.16
CA TYR A 372 -0.88 -14.88 0.55
C TYR A 372 0.39 -14.97 -0.30
N GLY A 373 1.11 -13.84 -0.39
CA GLY A 373 2.31 -13.73 -1.21
C GLY A 373 2.03 -13.63 -2.71
N GLY A 374 0.75 -13.57 -3.09
CA GLY A 374 0.31 -13.16 -4.42
C GLY A 374 0.20 -11.64 -4.53
N ALA A 375 -0.67 -11.15 -5.40
CA ALA A 375 -0.84 -9.72 -5.62
C ALA A 375 -2.32 -9.31 -5.75
N VAL A 376 -2.61 -8.04 -5.46
CA VAL A 376 -3.91 -7.40 -5.72
C VAL A 376 -3.68 -6.09 -6.46
N GLY A 377 -4.59 -5.72 -7.35
CA GLY A 377 -4.50 -4.42 -8.01
C GLY A 377 -5.20 -4.32 -9.34
N LEU A 378 -4.62 -3.50 -10.21
CA LEU A 378 -5.15 -3.10 -11.51
C LEU A 378 -4.21 -3.48 -12.64
N VAL A 379 -4.76 -4.06 -13.70
CA VAL A 379 -4.14 -4.18 -15.03
C VAL A 379 -4.86 -3.22 -15.96
N GLY A 380 -4.22 -2.13 -16.32
CA GLY A 380 -4.81 -1.04 -17.09
C GLY A 380 -4.99 -1.36 -18.58
N PHE A 381 -6.09 -0.88 -19.18
CA PHE A 381 -6.32 -0.99 -20.64
C PHE A 381 -5.38 -0.11 -21.45
N ASP A 382 -4.73 0.85 -20.80
CA ASP A 382 -3.70 1.70 -21.40
C ASP A 382 -2.30 1.05 -21.38
N GLY A 383 -2.17 -0.15 -20.79
CA GLY A 383 -0.89 -0.85 -20.59
C GLY A 383 -0.17 -0.48 -19.29
N SER A 384 -0.80 0.31 -18.42
CA SER A 384 -0.33 0.53 -17.06
C SER A 384 -0.65 -0.67 -16.15
N MET A 385 0.00 -0.73 -15.00
CA MET A 385 -0.26 -1.71 -13.95
C MET A 385 0.05 -1.10 -12.60
N ASN A 386 -0.74 -1.44 -11.59
CA ASN A 386 -0.44 -1.07 -10.22
C ASN A 386 -0.91 -2.17 -9.28
N THR A 387 0.05 -2.88 -8.68
CA THR A 387 -0.22 -4.03 -7.82
C THR A 387 0.54 -3.94 -6.52
N GLY A 388 -0.14 -4.32 -5.43
CA GLY A 388 0.44 -4.53 -4.12
C GLY A 388 0.53 -6.01 -3.78
N LEU A 389 1.52 -6.41 -2.99
CA LEU A 389 1.63 -7.78 -2.48
C LEU A 389 0.45 -8.11 -1.54
N THR A 390 -0.04 -9.33 -1.61
CA THR A 390 -1.06 -9.81 -0.68
C THR A 390 -0.42 -10.19 0.65
N LEU A 391 -0.09 -9.16 1.41
CA LEU A 391 0.44 -9.21 2.78
C LEU A 391 -0.53 -8.50 3.73
N ARG A 392 -0.43 -8.77 5.03
CA ARG A 392 -1.31 -8.13 6.04
C ARG A 392 -2.77 -8.20 5.59
N THR A 393 -3.18 -9.38 5.18
CA THR A 393 -4.46 -9.67 4.55
C THR A 393 -5.19 -10.75 5.33
N VAL A 394 -6.47 -10.53 5.52
CA VAL A 394 -7.41 -11.52 6.04
C VAL A 394 -8.18 -12.11 4.86
N ARG A 395 -8.09 -13.41 4.68
CA ARG A 395 -9.00 -14.17 3.82
C ARG A 395 -10.19 -14.60 4.66
N VAL A 396 -11.38 -14.24 4.27
CA VAL A 396 -12.60 -14.73 4.90
C VAL A 396 -13.27 -15.71 3.94
N LYS A 397 -13.48 -16.94 4.37
CA LYS A 397 -14.19 -17.95 3.56
C LYS A 397 -15.09 -18.79 4.45
N ASN A 398 -16.37 -18.88 4.09
CA ASN A 398 -17.36 -19.68 4.81
C ASN A 398 -17.42 -19.37 6.33
N GLY A 399 -17.33 -18.10 6.71
CA GLY A 399 -17.38 -17.67 8.12
C GLY A 399 -16.09 -17.87 8.91
N VAL A 400 -14.97 -18.21 8.24
CA VAL A 400 -13.65 -18.32 8.87
C VAL A 400 -12.74 -17.23 8.34
N ALA A 401 -12.18 -16.41 9.23
CA ALA A 401 -11.12 -15.46 8.94
C ALA A 401 -9.75 -16.12 9.11
N GLU A 402 -8.95 -16.11 8.06
CA GLU A 402 -7.59 -16.65 8.00
C GLU A 402 -6.59 -15.51 7.83
N VAL A 403 -5.61 -15.43 8.71
CA VAL A 403 -4.49 -14.50 8.65
C VAL A 403 -3.22 -15.31 8.47
N ARG A 404 -2.54 -15.13 7.34
CA ARG A 404 -1.23 -15.76 7.13
C ARG A 404 -0.13 -14.71 7.31
N ALA A 405 0.91 -15.09 8.05
CA ALA A 405 2.08 -14.26 8.30
C ALA A 405 3.35 -15.09 8.21
N GLY A 406 4.41 -14.50 7.65
CA GLY A 406 5.70 -15.15 7.46
C GLY A 406 6.85 -14.37 8.06
N ALA A 407 7.94 -15.08 8.29
CA ALA A 407 9.24 -14.54 8.70
C ALA A 407 10.30 -14.86 7.66
N THR A 408 11.22 -13.92 7.42
CA THR A 408 12.35 -14.08 6.52
C THR A 408 13.50 -14.74 7.26
N LEU A 409 13.88 -15.92 6.79
CA LEU A 409 14.88 -16.74 7.44
C LEU A 409 16.23 -16.60 6.74
N LEU A 410 17.27 -16.40 7.56
CA LEU A 410 18.68 -16.42 7.19
C LEU A 410 19.44 -17.46 8.02
N TYR A 411 20.70 -17.68 7.70
CA TYR A 411 21.57 -18.58 8.47
C TYR A 411 21.64 -18.22 9.96
N ASP A 412 21.66 -16.92 10.28
CA ASP A 412 21.76 -16.40 11.64
C ASP A 412 20.41 -16.21 12.33
N SER A 413 19.29 -16.62 11.72
CA SER A 413 17.96 -16.54 12.31
C SER A 413 17.86 -17.38 13.58
N ASP A 414 17.23 -16.82 14.60
CA ASP A 414 16.87 -17.53 15.84
C ASP A 414 15.47 -18.12 15.69
N PRO A 415 15.30 -19.45 15.81
CA PRO A 415 14.04 -20.12 15.53
C PRO A 415 12.84 -19.62 16.35
N GLU A 416 13.04 -19.34 17.63
CA GLU A 416 11.99 -18.86 18.53
C GLU A 416 11.63 -17.41 18.22
N ALA A 417 12.61 -16.58 17.89
CA ALA A 417 12.38 -15.20 17.50
C ALA A 417 11.60 -15.11 16.19
N GLU A 418 11.89 -15.96 15.19
CA GLU A 418 11.19 -16.00 13.91
C GLU A 418 9.73 -16.47 14.07
N GLU A 419 9.45 -17.46 14.93
CA GLU A 419 8.07 -17.85 15.23
C GLU A 419 7.30 -16.70 15.87
N LEU A 420 7.89 -16.00 16.85
CA LEU A 420 7.29 -14.83 17.49
C LEU A 420 7.06 -13.67 16.50
N GLU A 421 7.94 -13.50 15.54
CA GLU A 421 7.77 -12.48 14.48
C GLU A 421 6.53 -12.74 13.65
N THR A 422 6.24 -14.00 13.29
CA THR A 422 5.00 -14.34 12.57
C THR A 422 3.75 -14.00 13.40
N GLU A 423 3.79 -14.31 14.72
CA GLU A 423 2.71 -13.99 15.66
C GLU A 423 2.50 -12.46 15.74
N LEU A 424 3.59 -11.69 15.85
CA LEU A 424 3.55 -10.23 15.89
C LEU A 424 2.98 -9.63 14.58
N LYS A 425 3.42 -10.16 13.43
CA LYS A 425 2.92 -9.71 12.12
C LYS A 425 1.44 -10.03 11.93
N ALA A 426 0.93 -11.11 12.50
CA ALA A 426 -0.48 -11.48 12.46
C ALA A 426 -1.34 -10.67 13.45
N SER A 427 -0.79 -10.22 14.57
CA SER A 427 -1.54 -9.65 15.70
C SER A 427 -2.44 -8.48 15.30
N ALA A 428 -1.95 -7.56 14.47
CA ALA A 428 -2.74 -6.39 14.04
C ALA A 428 -4.02 -6.78 13.28
N MET A 429 -3.96 -7.86 12.49
CA MET A 429 -5.11 -8.38 11.75
C MET A 429 -6.05 -9.13 12.68
N LEU A 430 -5.51 -9.92 13.61
CA LEU A 430 -6.30 -10.64 14.61
C LEU A 430 -7.04 -9.68 15.54
N ASP A 431 -6.36 -8.64 16.05
CA ASP A 431 -7.00 -7.58 16.85
C ASP A 431 -8.13 -6.88 16.08
N ALA A 432 -7.95 -6.65 14.79
CA ALA A 432 -8.98 -6.03 13.95
C ALA A 432 -10.19 -6.95 13.75
N ILE A 433 -9.97 -8.28 13.66
CA ILE A 433 -11.05 -9.27 13.59
C ILE A 433 -11.83 -9.27 14.91
N ASP A 434 -11.13 -9.39 16.05
CA ASP A 434 -11.73 -9.41 17.38
C ASP A 434 -12.54 -8.12 17.62
N ALA A 435 -11.98 -6.95 17.28
CA ALA A 435 -12.69 -5.66 17.36
C ALA A 435 -13.88 -5.53 16.39
N ALA A 436 -13.87 -6.22 15.25
CA ALA A 436 -15.01 -6.23 14.34
C ALA A 436 -16.18 -7.07 14.88
N ILE A 437 -15.89 -8.08 15.67
CA ILE A 437 -16.87 -8.97 16.31
C ILE A 437 -17.48 -8.30 17.55
N GLU A 438 -16.65 -7.71 18.43
CA GLU A 438 -17.08 -7.18 19.74
C GLU A 438 -17.99 -5.96 19.66
N ASN A 439 -17.88 -5.13 18.65
CA ASN A 439 -18.64 -3.89 18.56
C ASN A 439 -19.87 -4.04 17.68
N ASP A 440 -21.01 -4.33 18.30
CA ASP A 440 -22.35 -4.39 17.68
C ASP A 440 -22.97 -3.01 17.39
N GLU A 441 -22.36 -1.93 17.87
CA GLU A 441 -22.84 -0.60 17.55
C GLU A 441 -22.57 -0.31 16.07
N GLU A 442 -23.65 -0.05 15.33
CA GLU A 442 -23.60 0.59 14.04
C GLU A 442 -22.64 1.77 14.13
N VAL A 443 -21.46 1.61 13.54
CA VAL A 443 -20.66 2.76 13.17
C VAL A 443 -21.51 3.42 12.08
N GLY A 444 -22.38 4.33 12.47
CA GLY A 444 -23.09 5.20 11.53
C GLY A 444 -22.07 5.76 10.56
N ASP A 445 -22.50 6.06 9.34
CA ASP A 445 -21.65 6.65 8.28
C ASP A 445 -20.99 7.99 8.68
N ASP A 446 -21.33 8.50 9.84
CA ASP A 446 -20.53 9.47 10.58
C ASP A 446 -19.26 8.78 11.09
N VAL A 447 -18.21 8.79 10.26
CA VAL A 447 -16.83 8.63 10.74
C VAL A 447 -16.55 9.84 11.66
N LYS A 448 -17.07 9.78 12.87
CA LYS A 448 -16.44 10.51 13.97
C LYS A 448 -15.09 9.80 14.14
N PRO A 449 -13.99 10.50 13.94
CA PRO A 449 -12.69 9.97 14.37
C PRO A 449 -12.90 9.46 15.80
N ALA A 450 -12.29 8.33 16.14
CA ALA A 450 -12.31 7.73 17.48
C ALA A 450 -12.30 8.86 18.49
N ALA A 451 -13.24 8.85 19.44
CA ALA A 451 -13.53 10.01 20.31
C ALA A 451 -12.21 10.72 20.58
N ALA A 452 -11.99 11.78 19.86
CA ALA A 452 -10.73 12.47 19.91
C ALA A 452 -10.57 12.81 21.38
N VAL A 453 -9.48 12.34 21.97
CA VAL A 453 -9.01 13.01 23.18
C VAL A 453 -9.04 14.47 22.77
N VAL A 454 -9.95 15.25 23.37
CA VAL A 454 -10.14 16.66 23.05
C VAL A 454 -8.75 17.27 23.08
N GLY A 455 -8.15 17.41 21.91
CA GLY A 455 -6.78 17.88 21.79
C GLY A 455 -6.76 19.38 22.04
N PRO A 456 -5.64 19.95 22.45
CA PRO A 456 -5.51 21.40 22.71
C PRO A 456 -5.84 22.27 21.50
N GLY A 457 -5.91 21.68 20.31
CA GLY A 457 -6.24 22.35 19.05
C GLY A 457 -7.69 22.18 18.57
N GLU A 458 -8.56 21.49 19.32
CA GLU A 458 -9.95 21.31 18.90
C GLU A 458 -10.69 22.65 18.76
N GLY A 459 -11.36 22.83 17.61
CA GLY A 459 -12.03 24.08 17.26
C GLY A 459 -11.07 25.22 16.90
N LYS A 460 -9.76 24.94 16.74
CA LYS A 460 -8.74 25.90 16.33
C LYS A 460 -8.42 25.77 14.85
N SER A 461 -8.21 26.88 14.20
CA SER A 461 -7.84 27.01 12.80
C SER A 461 -6.37 27.44 12.70
N ILE A 462 -5.54 26.62 12.02
CA ILE A 462 -4.12 26.88 11.84
C ILE A 462 -3.81 26.98 10.35
N ILE A 463 -3.05 28.00 9.96
CA ILE A 463 -2.43 28.08 8.64
C ILE A 463 -0.97 27.67 8.75
N LEU A 464 -0.56 26.69 7.95
CA LEU A 464 0.83 26.29 7.81
C LEU A 464 1.38 26.87 6.49
N VAL A 465 2.30 27.81 6.60
CA VAL A 465 2.99 28.39 5.44
C VAL A 465 4.20 27.54 5.09
N ASP A 466 4.17 26.96 3.90
CA ASP A 466 5.18 26.05 3.36
C ASP A 466 6.27 26.82 2.60
N HIS A 467 7.50 26.82 3.11
CA HIS A 467 8.69 27.44 2.52
C HIS A 467 9.53 26.43 1.73
N GLU A 468 8.87 25.59 0.91
CA GLU A 468 9.51 24.56 0.08
C GLU A 468 10.20 23.45 0.89
N ASP A 469 9.66 23.18 2.07
CA ASP A 469 10.17 22.15 2.95
C ASP A 469 9.65 20.76 2.59
N SER A 470 10.56 19.77 2.59
CA SER A 470 10.21 18.36 2.31
C SER A 470 9.38 17.71 3.42
N PHE A 471 9.33 18.30 4.62
CA PHE A 471 8.65 17.75 5.79
C PHE A 471 7.39 18.53 6.19
N VAL A 472 6.95 19.49 5.38
CA VAL A 472 5.80 20.36 5.69
C VAL A 472 4.53 19.56 5.97
N HIS A 473 4.27 18.49 5.20
CA HIS A 473 3.08 17.66 5.41
C HIS A 473 3.17 16.84 6.70
N THR A 474 4.37 16.44 7.12
CA THR A 474 4.60 15.81 8.43
C THR A 474 4.30 16.79 9.56
N LEU A 475 4.78 18.03 9.44
CA LEU A 475 4.47 19.09 10.40
C LEU A 475 2.96 19.39 10.44
N GLY A 476 2.32 19.49 9.27
CA GLY A 476 0.86 19.63 9.17
C GLY A 476 0.10 18.49 9.84
N ASN A 477 0.60 17.26 9.71
CA ASN A 477 0.00 16.11 10.38
C ASN A 477 0.12 16.20 11.91
N TYR A 478 1.27 16.62 12.44
CA TYR A 478 1.43 16.83 13.88
C TYR A 478 0.47 17.91 14.41
N LEU A 479 0.28 18.98 13.66
CA LEU A 479 -0.69 20.01 14.03
C LEU A 479 -2.13 19.47 14.03
N ARG A 480 -2.50 18.65 13.03
CA ARG A 480 -3.83 17.99 13.00
C ARG A 480 -4.04 17.00 14.14
N GLN A 481 -2.99 16.33 14.62
CA GLN A 481 -3.08 15.43 15.77
C GLN A 481 -3.48 16.16 17.06
N THR A 482 -3.32 17.47 17.14
CA THR A 482 -3.84 18.28 18.25
C THR A 482 -5.35 18.48 18.21
N GLY A 483 -6.03 18.08 17.13
CA GLY A 483 -7.43 18.34 16.87
C GLY A 483 -7.72 19.63 16.09
N ALA A 484 -6.67 20.37 15.65
CA ALA A 484 -6.84 21.62 14.90
C ALA A 484 -7.15 21.37 13.42
N GLU A 485 -7.94 22.26 12.81
CA GLU A 485 -8.06 22.37 11.36
C GLU A 485 -6.82 23.05 10.81
N VAL A 486 -6.13 22.39 9.84
CA VAL A 486 -4.86 22.89 9.31
C VAL A 486 -4.96 23.07 7.80
N MET A 487 -4.83 24.30 7.34
CA MET A 487 -4.69 24.66 5.93
C MET A 487 -3.21 24.90 5.61
N THR A 488 -2.68 24.23 4.58
CA THR A 488 -1.29 24.45 4.13
C THR A 488 -1.29 25.35 2.90
N LEU A 489 -0.50 26.43 2.95
CA LEU A 489 -0.34 27.40 1.86
C LEU A 489 1.15 27.49 1.47
N ARG A 490 1.46 27.41 0.19
CA ARG A 490 2.81 27.68 -0.32
C ARG A 490 3.15 29.16 -0.08
N SER A 491 4.34 29.44 0.47
CA SER A 491 4.83 30.79 0.71
C SER A 491 4.81 31.69 -0.55
N GLY A 492 4.64 32.97 -0.35
CA GLY A 492 4.62 33.97 -1.42
C GLY A 492 3.35 34.81 -1.47
N PRO A 493 3.16 35.64 -2.51
CA PRO A 493 2.07 36.63 -2.57
C PRO A 493 0.67 36.03 -2.51
N SER A 494 0.49 34.77 -2.90
CA SER A 494 -0.80 34.08 -2.82
C SER A 494 -1.16 33.77 -1.38
N ALA A 495 -0.21 33.26 -0.57
CA ALA A 495 -0.44 32.99 0.84
C ALA A 495 -0.83 34.26 1.60
N LEU A 496 -0.10 35.37 1.36
CA LEU A 496 -0.41 36.66 1.97
C LEU A 496 -1.84 37.13 1.68
N ARG A 497 -2.25 37.03 0.39
CA ARG A 497 -3.63 37.37 0.00
C ARG A 497 -4.68 36.48 0.67
N THR A 498 -4.41 35.17 0.73
CA THR A 498 -5.34 34.22 1.35
C THR A 498 -5.49 34.49 2.85
N ILE A 499 -4.38 34.75 3.56
CA ILE A 499 -4.42 35.09 4.98
C ILE A 499 -5.20 36.40 5.19
N GLN A 500 -4.91 37.45 4.40
CA GLN A 500 -5.61 38.73 4.48
C GLN A 500 -7.12 38.56 4.20
N GLN A 501 -7.49 37.79 3.18
CA GLN A 501 -8.90 37.55 2.85
C GLN A 501 -9.62 36.84 3.99
N LEU A 502 -9.00 35.85 4.63
CA LEU A 502 -9.59 35.19 5.80
C LEU A 502 -9.81 36.17 6.96
N VAL A 503 -8.92 37.12 7.17
CA VAL A 503 -9.09 38.19 8.17
C VAL A 503 -10.25 39.10 7.78
N ASP A 504 -10.31 39.54 6.54
CA ASP A 504 -11.36 40.43 6.02
C ASP A 504 -12.74 39.76 6.08
N ASP A 505 -12.81 38.44 5.88
CA ASP A 505 -14.03 37.62 5.98
C ASP A 505 -14.42 37.29 7.44
N GLY A 506 -13.66 37.74 8.43
CA GLY A 506 -13.90 37.46 9.85
C GLY A 506 -13.56 36.02 10.28
N LYS A 507 -12.78 35.30 9.48
CA LYS A 507 -12.29 33.94 9.73
C LYS A 507 -10.80 33.92 10.07
N THR A 508 -10.37 34.86 10.91
CA THR A 508 -8.95 34.97 11.31
C THR A 508 -8.45 33.66 11.89
N PRO A 509 -7.33 33.10 11.41
CA PRO A 509 -6.78 31.88 11.96
C PRO A 509 -6.31 32.07 13.41
N ASP A 510 -6.42 31.05 14.23
CA ASP A 510 -5.94 31.07 15.62
C ASP A 510 -4.40 31.11 15.69
N MET A 511 -3.71 30.60 14.68
CA MET A 511 -2.26 30.60 14.58
C MET A 511 -1.79 30.45 13.14
N VAL A 512 -0.65 31.04 12.82
CA VAL A 512 0.08 30.76 11.58
C VAL A 512 1.42 30.15 11.93
N VAL A 513 1.68 28.96 11.34
CA VAL A 513 2.96 28.24 11.51
C VAL A 513 3.80 28.45 10.27
N LEU A 514 5.04 28.88 10.48
CA LEU A 514 6.04 29.12 9.44
C LEU A 514 6.98 27.90 9.39
N SER A 515 6.98 27.16 8.28
CA SER A 515 7.70 25.89 8.14
C SER A 515 9.20 26.07 8.10
N PRO A 516 9.98 24.98 8.25
CA PRO A 516 11.34 24.91 7.75
C PRO A 516 11.39 25.25 6.25
N GLY A 517 12.59 25.44 5.71
CA GLY A 517 12.81 25.67 4.29
C GLY A 517 14.29 25.79 3.96
N PRO A 518 14.66 25.70 2.67
CA PRO A 518 16.02 25.94 2.21
C PRO A 518 16.35 27.44 2.18
N GLY A 519 17.62 27.78 2.06
CA GLY A 519 18.05 29.16 1.89
C GLY A 519 17.98 30.03 3.15
N SER A 520 17.60 31.26 3.00
CA SER A 520 17.51 32.28 4.07
C SER A 520 16.09 32.86 4.18
N PRO A 521 15.72 33.47 5.32
CA PRO A 521 14.41 34.10 5.48
C PRO A 521 14.08 35.16 4.43
N THR A 522 15.10 35.84 3.91
CA THR A 522 14.95 36.86 2.85
C THR A 522 14.56 36.25 1.49
N ASP A 523 14.96 35.04 1.22
CA ASP A 523 14.59 34.33 -0.05
C ASP A 523 13.08 34.09 -0.15
N PHE A 524 12.42 33.98 0.99
CA PHE A 524 10.96 33.77 1.10
C PHE A 524 10.19 35.02 1.53
N GLU A 525 10.85 36.16 1.62
CA GLU A 525 10.25 37.41 2.08
C GLU A 525 9.49 37.27 3.42
N LEU A 526 10.00 36.44 4.35
CA LEU A 526 9.35 36.11 5.61
C LEU A 526 8.93 37.32 6.42
N SER A 527 9.69 38.42 6.35
CA SER A 527 9.35 39.69 7.00
C SER A 527 7.99 40.24 6.58
N LYS A 528 7.58 40.05 5.31
CA LYS A 528 6.25 40.47 4.84
C LYS A 528 5.12 39.64 5.48
N THR A 529 5.34 38.33 5.60
CA THR A 529 4.38 37.45 6.28
C THR A 529 4.29 37.83 7.74
N LEU A 530 5.38 38.04 8.43
CA LEU A 530 5.41 38.44 9.84
C LEU A 530 4.77 39.79 10.08
N SER A 531 5.03 40.80 9.22
CA SER A 531 4.32 42.08 9.29
C SER A 531 2.82 41.96 9.19
N LEU A 532 2.33 41.09 8.25
CA LEU A 532 0.92 40.82 8.09
C LEU A 532 0.31 40.19 9.37
N LEU A 533 1.05 39.26 10.01
CA LEU A 533 0.61 38.64 11.26
C LEU A 533 0.54 39.65 12.41
N GLU A 534 1.55 40.52 12.54
CA GLU A 534 1.57 41.59 13.55
C GLU A 534 0.40 42.58 13.38
N GLU A 535 0.20 43.07 12.15
CA GLU A 535 -0.87 44.03 11.82
C GLU A 535 -2.25 43.49 12.20
N ASN A 536 -2.46 42.18 11.98
CA ASN A 536 -3.73 41.51 12.26
C ASN A 536 -3.77 40.78 13.62
N ARG A 537 -2.71 40.90 14.44
CA ARG A 537 -2.57 40.26 15.76
C ARG A 537 -2.77 38.74 15.73
N ILE A 538 -2.29 38.09 14.68
CA ILE A 538 -2.34 36.65 14.54
C ILE A 538 -1.11 36.02 15.20
N PRO A 539 -1.27 35.07 16.12
CA PRO A 539 -0.13 34.36 16.70
C PRO A 539 0.69 33.63 15.63
N GLY A 540 2.02 33.79 15.68
CA GLY A 540 2.96 33.11 14.79
C GLY A 540 3.81 32.09 15.53
N PHE A 541 4.09 30.96 14.91
CA PHE A 541 5.03 29.95 15.41
C PHE A 541 6.01 29.56 14.29
N GLY A 542 7.30 29.76 14.51
CA GLY A 542 8.33 29.50 13.53
C GLY A 542 9.13 28.23 13.82
N VAL A 543 9.33 27.40 12.81
CA VAL A 543 10.18 26.20 12.88
C VAL A 543 11.36 26.38 11.94
N CYS A 544 12.60 26.21 12.42
CA CYS A 544 13.85 26.32 11.66
C CYS A 544 13.90 27.65 10.89
N LEU A 545 13.72 27.66 9.55
CA LEU A 545 13.70 28.89 8.73
C LEU A 545 12.64 29.90 9.22
N GLY A 546 11.45 29.41 9.61
CA GLY A 546 10.42 30.27 10.17
C GLY A 546 10.85 30.94 11.46
N LEU A 547 11.53 30.22 12.37
CA LEU A 547 12.11 30.81 13.58
C LEU A 547 13.21 31.81 13.25
N GLN A 548 14.07 31.49 12.29
CA GLN A 548 15.14 32.42 11.84
C GLN A 548 14.55 33.74 11.31
N GLY A 549 13.49 33.65 10.51
CA GLY A 549 12.77 34.82 10.03
C GLY A 549 12.16 35.67 11.15
N MET A 550 11.62 35.03 12.18
CA MET A 550 11.14 35.75 13.38
C MET A 550 12.26 36.47 14.09
N VAL A 551 13.42 35.83 14.27
CA VAL A 551 14.59 36.45 14.90
C VAL A 551 15.02 37.69 14.14
N GLU A 552 15.17 37.63 12.81
CA GLU A 552 15.54 38.78 11.98
C GLU A 552 14.47 39.88 12.01
N HIS A 553 13.21 39.51 11.90
CA HIS A 553 12.09 40.46 11.89
C HIS A 553 12.03 41.30 13.17
N PHE A 554 12.30 40.69 14.31
CA PHE A 554 12.36 41.40 15.61
C PHE A 554 13.72 41.98 15.96
N GLY A 555 14.63 42.14 14.98
CA GLY A 555 15.89 42.84 15.12
C GLY A 555 17.05 42.02 15.69
N GLY A 556 16.90 40.69 15.69
CA GLY A 556 18.01 39.77 16.00
C GLY A 556 18.93 39.57 14.79
N GLU A 557 20.10 39.01 15.03
CA GLU A 557 21.07 38.67 14.00
C GLU A 557 21.22 37.15 13.89
N LEU A 558 21.31 36.64 12.65
CA LEU A 558 21.59 35.24 12.38
C LEU A 558 23.09 35.03 12.18
N GLY A 559 23.63 34.01 12.81
CA GLY A 559 25.02 33.60 12.67
C GLY A 559 25.15 32.19 12.08
N VAL A 560 26.22 31.93 11.35
CA VAL A 560 26.56 30.61 10.85
C VAL A 560 27.30 29.83 11.92
N LEU A 561 26.78 28.66 12.29
CA LEU A 561 27.46 27.77 13.23
C LEU A 561 28.75 27.20 12.61
N GLY A 562 29.78 27.01 13.43
CA GLY A 562 31.04 26.41 12.99
C GLY A 562 30.94 24.95 12.53
N TYR A 563 29.79 24.30 12.77
CA TYR A 563 29.47 22.96 12.28
C TYR A 563 27.94 22.83 12.09
N PRO A 564 27.50 22.07 11.10
CA PRO A 564 26.08 21.93 10.83
C PRO A 564 25.37 21.12 11.92
N MET A 565 24.18 21.57 12.34
CA MET A 565 23.35 20.92 13.35
C MET A 565 22.16 20.16 12.76
N HIS A 566 21.97 20.14 11.46
CA HIS A 566 20.88 19.40 10.82
C HIS A 566 20.91 17.92 11.19
N GLY A 567 19.74 17.39 11.58
CA GLY A 567 19.60 15.99 12.01
C GLY A 567 20.23 15.66 13.36
N LYS A 568 20.63 16.65 14.14
CA LYS A 568 21.18 16.44 15.50
C LYS A 568 20.17 16.87 16.56
N PRO A 569 19.76 15.98 17.46
CA PRO A 569 18.84 16.33 18.54
C PRO A 569 19.51 17.26 19.53
N SER A 570 18.75 18.24 20.03
CA SER A 570 19.16 19.13 21.12
C SER A 570 18.09 19.14 22.20
N PRO A 571 18.44 19.09 23.48
CA PRO A 571 17.48 19.20 24.55
C PRO A 571 16.87 20.61 24.56
N ILE A 572 15.55 20.67 24.72
CA ILE A 572 14.81 21.92 24.89
C ILE A 572 14.32 21.97 26.33
N THR A 573 14.64 23.07 27.03
CA THR A 573 14.15 23.31 28.39
C THR A 573 13.11 24.41 28.34
N LEU A 574 11.91 24.13 28.82
CA LEU A 574 10.89 25.16 28.98
C LEU A 574 11.29 26.09 30.15
N THR A 575 11.22 27.39 29.93
CA THR A 575 11.37 28.37 31.00
C THR A 575 10.15 28.31 31.96
N GLU A 576 10.35 28.80 33.21
CA GLU A 576 9.23 28.82 34.19
C GLU A 576 7.99 29.55 33.65
N SER A 577 8.17 30.63 32.88
CA SER A 577 7.09 31.36 32.22
C SER A 577 6.39 30.52 31.14
N GLY A 578 7.13 29.64 30.44
CA GLY A 578 6.56 28.72 29.45
C GLY A 578 5.77 27.56 30.07
N GLN A 579 6.10 27.14 31.29
CA GLN A 579 5.37 26.09 32.02
C GLN A 579 4.02 26.55 32.55
N HIS A 580 3.86 27.87 32.79
CA HIS A 580 2.63 28.45 33.35
C HIS A 580 1.66 28.97 32.28
N SER A 581 2.11 29.12 31.06
CA SER A 581 1.29 29.67 29.98
C SER A 581 0.37 28.62 29.34
N GLY A 582 -0.05 27.58 29.95
CA GLY A 582 -1.00 26.55 29.47
C GLY A 582 -1.81 26.90 28.21
N ARG A 583 -1.17 27.61 27.27
CA ARG A 583 -1.67 28.12 25.99
C ARG A 583 -0.80 27.64 24.86
#